data_35c6a1b3f10fd43e98c6876b70a6c268
#
_entry.id   35c6a1b3f10fd43e98c6876b70a6c268
#
_cell.length_a   1.000
_cell.length_b   1.000
_cell.length_c   1.000
_cell.angle_alpha   90.00
_cell.angle_beta   90.00
_cell.angle_gamma   90.00
#
_symmetry.space_group_name_H-M   'P 1'
#
loop_
_entity.id
_entity.type
_entity.pdbx_description
1 polymer ?
#
loop_
_entity_poly.entity_id
_entity_poly.type
_entity_poly.pdbx_seq_one_letter_code
_entity_poly.pdbx_strand_id
1 'polypeptide(L)'
;RVTVKESDLASVNLSIPGDISGASFWIVAGCIHPDACLKLSGVGINPTRSGVIQLLREMGARISLENPREQSGEPVSDIIVESSQLQGVEIGGDVIPRVIDELPVIAVAASIADGQTIIRDAAELRVKESDRIGATVEGLKRLGAIVEEREDGMVIQGTGMLYGSEVDSFGDHRIAMAMAIAGLVSEGETTIVDAEVAGVSYPGFWDDLQSISLGVG
;
A
#
# COMPACT_ATOMS: atom_id res chain seq x y z
N ARG A 1 4.92 4.72 29.21
CA ARG A 1 3.88 4.89 30.25
C ARG A 1 3.07 6.14 29.94
N VAL A 2 1.74 6.01 29.83
CA VAL A 2 0.81 7.12 29.65
C VAL A 2 0.06 7.32 30.97
N THR A 3 -0.11 8.57 31.39
CA THR A 3 -0.90 8.92 32.57
C THR A 3 -1.96 9.92 32.17
N VAL A 4 -3.22 9.59 32.43
CA VAL A 4 -4.38 10.45 32.14
C VAL A 4 -4.97 10.92 33.47
N LYS A 5 -5.34 12.18 33.53
CA LYS A 5 -6.07 12.77 34.66
C LYS A 5 -7.43 13.26 34.18
N GLU A 6 -8.40 13.26 35.07
CA GLU A 6 -9.67 13.93 34.83
C GLU A 6 -9.43 15.41 34.49
N SER A 7 -10.06 15.87 33.41
CA SER A 7 -9.96 17.26 32.94
C SER A 7 -11.23 17.67 32.20
N ASP A 8 -11.54 18.95 32.22
CA ASP A 8 -12.61 19.53 31.42
C ASP A 8 -12.19 19.52 29.93
N LEU A 9 -13.06 18.99 29.07
CA LEU A 9 -12.85 18.95 27.63
C LEU A 9 -13.63 20.06 26.95
N ALA A 10 -12.97 20.82 26.08
CA ALA A 10 -13.62 21.78 25.21
C ALA A 10 -13.90 21.16 23.85
N SER A 11 -15.03 21.51 23.23
CA SER A 11 -15.33 21.12 21.86
C SER A 11 -14.39 21.84 20.88
N VAL A 12 -13.89 21.09 19.89
CA VAL A 12 -13.09 21.62 18.80
C VAL A 12 -13.66 21.17 17.47
N ASN A 13 -13.56 22.02 16.45
CA ASN A 13 -13.85 21.62 15.07
C ASN A 13 -12.58 21.07 14.46
N LEU A 14 -12.64 19.83 13.99
CA LEU A 14 -11.53 19.15 13.33
C LEU A 14 -11.89 18.80 11.90
N SER A 15 -10.93 18.97 11.02
CA SER A 15 -10.99 18.45 9.66
C SER A 15 -9.98 17.31 9.58
N ILE A 16 -10.46 16.11 9.29
CA ILE A 16 -9.63 14.89 9.27
C ILE A 16 -9.02 14.73 7.89
N PRO A 17 -7.68 14.64 7.76
CA PRO A 17 -7.01 14.35 6.49
C PRO A 17 -7.37 12.96 5.94
N GLY A 18 -7.16 12.77 4.63
CA GLY A 18 -7.18 11.45 4.02
C GLY A 18 -6.12 10.52 4.65
N ASP A 19 -6.47 9.25 4.83
CA ASP A 19 -5.57 8.24 5.40
C ASP A 19 -4.47 7.85 4.41
N ILE A 20 -3.22 7.99 4.83
CA ILE A 20 -2.05 7.60 4.02
C ILE A 20 -2.02 6.08 3.75
N SER A 21 -2.52 5.26 4.67
CA SER A 21 -2.57 3.81 4.47
C SER A 21 -3.58 3.44 3.38
N GLY A 22 -4.76 4.06 3.37
CA GLY A 22 -5.72 3.91 2.27
C GLY A 22 -5.17 4.47 0.96
N ALA A 23 -4.48 5.62 1.01
CA ALA A 23 -3.86 6.24 -0.16
C ALA A 23 -2.72 5.39 -0.74
N SER A 24 -2.03 4.58 0.06
CA SER A 24 -0.87 3.77 -0.39
C SER A 24 -1.22 2.79 -1.51
N PHE A 25 -2.42 2.24 -1.51
CA PHE A 25 -2.89 1.36 -2.58
C PHE A 25 -2.94 2.10 -3.93
N TRP A 26 -3.50 3.31 -3.94
CA TRP A 26 -3.58 4.13 -5.14
C TRP A 26 -2.23 4.70 -5.56
N ILE A 27 -1.34 4.99 -4.61
CA ILE A 27 0.03 5.40 -4.90
C ILE A 27 0.76 4.27 -5.62
N VAL A 28 0.68 3.03 -5.12
CA VAL A 28 1.28 1.87 -5.78
C VAL A 28 0.63 1.63 -7.14
N ALA A 29 -0.71 1.66 -7.24
CA ALA A 29 -1.41 1.51 -8.51
C ALA A 29 -0.91 2.52 -9.55
N GLY A 30 -0.81 3.81 -9.18
CA GLY A 30 -0.28 4.86 -10.06
C GLY A 30 1.18 4.67 -10.46
N CYS A 31 2.01 4.06 -9.60
CA CYS A 31 3.40 3.76 -9.92
C CYS A 31 3.54 2.61 -10.93
N ILE A 32 2.79 1.51 -10.74
CA ILE A 32 3.00 0.26 -11.50
C ILE A 32 2.13 0.14 -12.75
N HIS A 33 1.00 0.85 -12.83
CA HIS A 33 0.15 0.81 -14.01
C HIS A 33 0.77 1.65 -15.14
N PRO A 34 0.85 1.14 -16.38
CA PRO A 34 1.34 1.91 -17.52
C PRO A 34 0.43 3.12 -17.79
N ASP A 35 1.04 4.25 -18.12
CA ASP A 35 0.36 5.52 -18.48
C ASP A 35 -0.57 6.10 -17.41
N ALA A 36 -0.37 5.74 -16.14
CA ALA A 36 -1.13 6.30 -15.03
C ALA A 36 -0.64 7.70 -14.62
N CYS A 37 -1.60 8.54 -14.25
CA CYS A 37 -1.38 9.80 -13.54
C CYS A 37 -2.56 10.00 -12.58
N LEU A 38 -2.33 9.79 -11.29
CA LEU A 38 -3.36 9.90 -10.25
C LEU A 38 -3.09 11.09 -9.34
N LYS A 39 -4.16 11.80 -8.97
CA LYS A 39 -4.13 12.83 -7.93
C LYS A 39 -4.95 12.39 -6.73
N LEU A 40 -4.30 12.29 -5.58
CA LEU A 40 -4.91 11.98 -4.29
C LEU A 40 -4.95 13.28 -3.46
N SER A 41 -6.13 13.83 -3.26
CA SER A 41 -6.27 15.14 -2.63
C SER A 41 -6.38 15.04 -1.12
N GLY A 42 -5.69 15.95 -0.40
CA GLY A 42 -5.89 16.14 1.03
C GLY A 42 -5.38 15.00 1.91
N VAL A 43 -4.34 14.30 1.51
CA VAL A 43 -3.78 13.16 2.26
C VAL A 43 -2.88 13.64 3.40
N GLY A 44 -3.02 13.03 4.59
CA GLY A 44 -2.12 13.24 5.72
C GLY A 44 -0.72 12.72 5.41
N ILE A 45 0.27 13.58 5.57
CA ILE A 45 1.68 13.25 5.28
C ILE A 45 2.55 13.33 6.53
N ASN A 46 2.01 12.99 7.69
CA ASN A 46 2.78 12.95 8.93
C ASN A 46 4.04 12.07 8.75
N PRO A 47 5.25 12.59 9.05
CA PRO A 47 6.51 11.88 8.82
C PRO A 47 6.61 10.52 9.52
N THR A 48 5.85 10.31 10.60
CA THR A 48 5.82 9.02 11.32
C THR A 48 4.99 7.96 10.59
N ARG A 49 4.19 8.34 9.58
CA ARG A 49 3.29 7.45 8.84
C ARG A 49 3.55 7.43 7.33
N SER A 50 4.14 8.47 6.78
CA SER A 50 4.35 8.63 5.33
C SER A 50 5.64 7.99 4.81
N GLY A 51 6.17 6.98 5.50
CA GLY A 51 7.35 6.23 5.07
C GLY A 51 7.18 5.60 3.69
N VAL A 52 5.96 5.22 3.33
CA VAL A 52 5.65 4.64 2.01
C VAL A 52 6.02 5.57 0.84
N ILE A 53 5.81 6.88 0.98
CA ILE A 53 6.17 7.87 -0.06
C ILE A 53 7.69 7.90 -0.24
N GLN A 54 8.43 7.96 0.88
CA GLN A 54 9.88 7.95 0.84
C GLN A 54 10.41 6.67 0.20
N LEU A 55 9.91 5.51 0.64
CA LEU A 55 10.34 4.21 0.17
C LEU A 55 10.07 4.02 -1.32
N LEU A 56 8.87 4.35 -1.79
CA LEU A 56 8.56 4.25 -3.22
C LEU A 56 9.42 5.20 -4.06
N ARG A 57 9.76 6.39 -3.56
CA ARG A 57 10.74 7.28 -4.22
C ARG A 57 12.13 6.68 -4.28
N GLU A 58 12.59 5.98 -3.24
CA GLU A 58 13.84 5.22 -3.24
C GLU A 58 13.82 4.09 -4.28
N MET A 59 12.66 3.49 -4.52
CA MET A 59 12.42 2.55 -5.61
C MET A 59 12.35 3.22 -6.99
N GLY A 60 12.40 4.56 -7.08
CA GLY A 60 12.34 5.29 -8.34
C GLY A 60 10.96 5.81 -8.75
N ALA A 61 9.97 5.78 -7.85
CA ALA A 61 8.63 6.27 -8.14
C ALA A 61 8.59 7.79 -8.36
N ARG A 62 7.83 8.21 -9.36
CA ARG A 62 7.54 9.62 -9.66
C ARG A 62 6.34 10.07 -8.84
N ILE A 63 6.62 10.56 -7.63
CA ILE A 63 5.63 11.07 -6.69
C ILE A 63 5.96 12.52 -6.38
N SER A 64 5.02 13.44 -6.56
CA SER A 64 5.13 14.82 -6.12
C SER A 64 4.08 15.16 -5.06
N LEU A 65 4.43 16.11 -4.19
CA LEU A 65 3.55 16.65 -3.16
C LEU A 65 3.20 18.07 -3.53
N GLU A 66 1.92 18.34 -3.68
CA GLU A 66 1.39 19.65 -4.04
C GLU A 66 0.51 20.21 -2.93
N ASN A 67 0.35 21.52 -2.92
CA ASN A 67 -0.51 22.22 -1.97
C ASN A 67 -0.26 21.82 -0.50
N PRO A 68 1.00 21.83 -0.02
CA PRO A 68 1.30 21.49 1.37
C PRO A 68 0.63 22.49 2.30
N ARG A 69 -0.04 21.97 3.32
CA ARG A 69 -0.78 22.78 4.30
C ARG A 69 -0.83 22.06 5.63
N GLU A 70 -1.21 22.78 6.66
CA GLU A 70 -1.57 22.21 7.95
C GLU A 70 -3.10 22.18 8.09
N GLN A 71 -3.64 21.06 8.57
CA GLN A 71 -5.06 20.87 8.78
C GLN A 71 -5.25 20.25 10.18
N SER A 72 -5.83 21.01 11.09
CA SER A 72 -6.06 20.57 12.47
C SER A 72 -4.79 20.09 13.19
N GLY A 73 -3.64 20.72 12.91
CA GLY A 73 -2.34 20.37 13.51
C GLY A 73 -1.61 19.22 12.80
N GLU A 74 -2.16 18.68 11.69
CA GLU A 74 -1.53 17.63 10.89
C GLU A 74 -1.05 18.17 9.55
N PRO A 75 0.13 17.75 9.07
CA PRO A 75 0.61 18.10 7.73
C PRO A 75 -0.16 17.34 6.67
N VAL A 76 -0.67 18.05 5.69
CA VAL A 76 -1.52 17.53 4.61
C VAL A 76 -1.00 18.00 3.26
N SER A 77 -1.07 17.15 2.25
CA SER A 77 -0.72 17.49 0.87
C SER A 77 -1.65 16.79 -0.11
N ASP A 78 -1.67 17.29 -1.33
CA ASP A 78 -2.15 16.54 -2.48
C ASP A 78 -0.97 15.73 -3.02
N ILE A 79 -1.19 14.44 -3.32
CA ILE A 79 -0.16 13.54 -3.83
C ILE A 79 -0.45 13.31 -5.31
N ILE A 80 0.53 13.62 -6.17
CA ILE A 80 0.48 13.28 -7.58
C ILE A 80 1.43 12.09 -7.78
N VAL A 81 0.94 11.04 -8.39
CA VAL A 81 1.73 9.84 -8.70
C VAL A 81 1.59 9.50 -10.17
N GLU A 82 2.70 9.18 -10.81
CA GLU A 82 2.76 8.84 -12.23
C GLU A 82 3.43 7.49 -12.43
N SER A 83 3.07 6.81 -13.53
CA SER A 83 3.74 5.59 -13.98
C SER A 83 5.23 5.67 -13.87
N SER A 84 5.87 4.66 -13.30
CA SER A 84 7.27 4.69 -12.93
C SER A 84 7.96 3.36 -13.25
N GLN A 85 9.25 3.41 -13.56
CA GLN A 85 10.08 2.22 -13.62
C GLN A 85 10.71 2.01 -12.25
N LEU A 86 10.14 1.10 -11.48
CA LEU A 86 10.60 0.82 -10.13
C LEU A 86 11.82 -0.09 -10.12
N GLN A 87 12.68 0.09 -9.13
CA GLN A 87 13.87 -0.72 -8.87
C GLN A 87 13.74 -1.42 -7.52
N GLY A 88 14.29 -2.62 -7.43
CA GLY A 88 14.38 -3.36 -6.18
C GLY A 88 15.25 -2.63 -5.15
N VAL A 89 14.87 -2.74 -3.88
CA VAL A 89 15.56 -2.09 -2.75
C VAL A 89 15.59 -3.00 -1.52
N GLU A 90 16.45 -2.67 -0.56
CA GLU A 90 16.44 -3.31 0.76
C GLU A 90 15.60 -2.47 1.74
N ILE A 91 14.63 -3.12 2.40
CA ILE A 91 13.67 -2.50 3.33
C ILE A 91 13.85 -3.17 4.68
N GLY A 92 14.26 -2.39 5.69
CA GLY A 92 14.49 -2.93 7.04
C GLY A 92 14.84 -1.84 8.06
N GLY A 93 15.00 -2.21 9.32
CA GLY A 93 15.39 -1.29 10.39
C GLY A 93 14.33 -0.22 10.69
N ASP A 94 14.78 1.02 10.87
CA ASP A 94 13.95 2.13 11.38
C ASP A 94 12.80 2.55 10.45
N VAL A 95 12.79 2.12 9.19
CA VAL A 95 11.67 2.42 8.28
C VAL A 95 10.46 1.52 8.54
N ILE A 96 10.67 0.30 9.03
CA ILE A 96 9.61 -0.71 9.20
C ILE A 96 8.42 -0.20 10.01
N PRO A 97 8.58 0.40 11.20
CA PRO A 97 7.41 0.91 11.96
C PRO A 97 6.61 1.98 11.23
N ARG A 98 7.20 2.65 10.24
CA ARG A 98 6.59 3.73 9.47
C ARG A 98 5.85 3.25 8.21
N VAL A 99 6.04 1.96 7.85
CA VAL A 99 5.49 1.35 6.63
C VAL A 99 4.92 -0.05 6.87
N ILE A 100 4.88 -0.50 8.12
CA ILE A 100 4.53 -1.89 8.46
C ILE A 100 3.21 -2.34 7.83
N ASP A 101 2.21 -1.47 7.86
CA ASP A 101 0.88 -1.75 7.35
C ASP A 101 0.79 -1.64 5.82
N GLU A 102 1.73 -1.00 5.17
CA GLU A 102 1.83 -0.80 3.72
C GLU A 102 2.70 -1.87 3.04
N LEU A 103 3.45 -2.70 3.82
CA LEU A 103 4.35 -3.72 3.26
C LEU A 103 3.66 -4.69 2.30
N PRO A 104 2.40 -5.13 2.49
CA PRO A 104 1.74 -5.99 1.51
C PRO A 104 1.60 -5.35 0.12
N VAL A 105 1.18 -4.09 0.03
CA VAL A 105 1.06 -3.41 -1.27
C VAL A 105 2.43 -2.96 -1.82
N ILE A 106 3.41 -2.69 -0.97
CA ILE A 106 4.80 -2.47 -1.39
C ILE A 106 5.39 -3.75 -2.01
N ALA A 107 5.05 -4.93 -1.49
CA ALA A 107 5.46 -6.21 -2.07
C ALA A 107 4.88 -6.41 -3.49
N VAL A 108 3.67 -5.91 -3.75
CA VAL A 108 3.11 -5.85 -5.12
C VAL A 108 3.98 -4.96 -6.01
N ALA A 109 4.33 -3.75 -5.56
CA ALA A 109 5.23 -2.86 -6.31
C ALA A 109 6.58 -3.53 -6.59
N ALA A 110 7.13 -4.22 -5.59
CA ALA A 110 8.39 -4.96 -5.71
C ALA A 110 8.34 -6.11 -6.74
N SER A 111 7.17 -6.75 -6.91
CA SER A 111 6.98 -7.82 -7.89
C SER A 111 7.05 -7.31 -9.34
N ILE A 112 6.72 -6.03 -9.55
CA ILE A 112 6.78 -5.35 -10.85
C ILE A 112 8.12 -4.63 -11.06
N ALA A 113 8.83 -4.31 -9.98
CA ALA A 113 10.11 -3.59 -10.04
C ALA A 113 11.20 -4.39 -10.80
N ASP A 114 12.22 -3.69 -11.31
CA ASP A 114 13.41 -4.34 -11.84
C ASP A 114 14.38 -4.67 -10.70
N GLY A 115 14.88 -5.91 -10.68
CA GLY A 115 15.81 -6.39 -9.66
C GLY A 115 15.14 -7.04 -8.46
N GLN A 116 15.88 -7.12 -7.37
CA GLN A 116 15.46 -7.82 -6.15
C GLN A 116 15.11 -6.84 -5.03
N THR A 117 13.98 -7.08 -4.36
CA THR A 117 13.61 -6.39 -3.12
C THR A 117 13.73 -7.35 -1.95
N ILE A 118 14.34 -6.90 -0.85
CA ILE A 118 14.47 -7.65 0.39
C ILE A 118 13.73 -6.88 1.49
N ILE A 119 12.72 -7.52 2.09
CA ILE A 119 12.01 -7.01 3.27
C ILE A 119 12.43 -7.83 4.47
N ARG A 120 12.90 -7.17 5.53
CA ARG A 120 13.34 -7.79 6.79
C ARG A 120 12.91 -6.96 7.99
N ASP A 121 13.11 -7.47 9.19
CA ASP A 121 12.74 -6.80 10.45
C ASP A 121 11.22 -6.55 10.60
N ALA A 122 10.39 -7.26 9.85
CA ALA A 122 8.94 -7.06 9.78
C ALA A 122 8.14 -8.20 10.45
N ALA A 123 8.73 -8.91 11.42
CA ALA A 123 8.09 -10.05 12.09
C ALA A 123 6.72 -9.73 12.71
N GLU A 124 6.46 -8.46 13.07
CA GLU A 124 5.15 -8.01 13.59
C GLU A 124 4.00 -8.26 12.59
N LEU A 125 4.26 -8.35 11.29
CA LEU A 125 3.25 -8.68 10.28
C LEU A 125 2.61 -10.06 10.51
N ARG A 126 3.30 -10.99 11.18
CA ARG A 126 2.77 -12.33 11.43
C ARG A 126 1.66 -12.39 12.48
N VAL A 127 1.53 -11.34 13.28
CA VAL A 127 0.57 -11.27 14.39
C VAL A 127 -0.46 -10.15 14.19
N LYS A 128 -0.66 -9.71 12.95
CA LYS A 128 -1.72 -8.76 12.58
C LYS A 128 -3.07 -9.50 12.44
N GLU A 129 -4.00 -8.99 11.63
CA GLU A 129 -5.31 -9.61 11.38
C GLU A 129 -5.17 -11.01 10.75
N SER A 130 -4.11 -11.20 9.98
CA SER A 130 -3.64 -12.49 9.45
C SER A 130 -2.12 -12.59 9.63
N ASP A 131 -1.51 -13.74 9.31
CA ASP A 131 -0.08 -13.79 9.00
C ASP A 131 0.16 -13.10 7.66
N ARG A 132 0.34 -11.75 7.70
CA ARG A 132 0.49 -10.93 6.50
C ARG A 132 1.72 -11.28 5.67
N ILE A 133 2.78 -11.85 6.27
CA ILE A 133 3.94 -12.32 5.50
C ILE A 133 3.50 -13.52 4.66
N GLY A 134 2.96 -14.56 5.29
CA GLY A 134 2.51 -15.77 4.61
C GLY A 134 1.44 -15.48 3.56
N ALA A 135 0.41 -14.68 3.92
CA ALA A 135 -0.68 -14.32 3.03
C ALA A 135 -0.21 -13.53 1.79
N THR A 136 0.69 -12.54 1.98
CA THR A 136 1.27 -11.77 0.86
C THR A 136 2.09 -12.68 -0.06
N VAL A 137 2.94 -13.53 0.51
CA VAL A 137 3.78 -14.46 -0.25
C VAL A 137 2.93 -15.45 -1.03
N GLU A 138 1.90 -16.01 -0.42
CA GLU A 138 1.00 -16.96 -1.10
C GLU A 138 0.23 -16.27 -2.24
N GLY A 139 -0.38 -15.11 -1.98
CA GLY A 139 -1.10 -14.36 -3.00
C GLY A 139 -0.21 -14.00 -4.20
N LEU A 140 0.97 -13.46 -3.95
CA LEU A 140 1.92 -13.11 -5.01
C LEU A 140 2.42 -14.32 -5.79
N LYS A 141 2.68 -15.46 -5.14
CA LYS A 141 3.04 -16.71 -5.83
C LYS A 141 1.92 -17.19 -6.75
N ARG A 142 0.68 -17.11 -6.33
CA ARG A 142 -0.47 -17.47 -7.17
C ARG A 142 -0.57 -16.59 -8.41
N LEU A 143 -0.19 -15.31 -8.28
CA LEU A 143 -0.10 -14.38 -9.40
C LEU A 143 1.20 -14.52 -10.22
N GLY A 144 2.01 -15.56 -9.95
CA GLY A 144 3.22 -15.87 -10.72
C GLY A 144 4.47 -15.09 -10.32
N ALA A 145 4.45 -14.32 -9.23
CA ALA A 145 5.63 -13.63 -8.73
C ALA A 145 6.67 -14.62 -8.18
N ILE A 146 7.93 -14.27 -8.30
CA ILE A 146 9.05 -14.98 -7.70
C ILE A 146 9.31 -14.38 -6.33
N VAL A 147 8.80 -15.03 -5.29
CA VAL A 147 8.90 -14.56 -3.91
C VAL A 147 9.27 -15.70 -2.97
N GLU A 148 10.19 -15.43 -2.03
CA GLU A 148 10.63 -16.33 -1.00
C GLU A 148 10.24 -15.77 0.37
N GLU A 149 9.54 -16.59 1.16
CA GLU A 149 9.17 -16.26 2.53
C GLU A 149 10.37 -16.33 3.45
N ARG A 150 10.47 -15.38 4.39
CA ARG A 150 11.43 -15.35 5.49
C ARG A 150 10.68 -15.27 6.82
N GLU A 151 11.37 -15.58 7.92
CA GLU A 151 10.79 -15.53 9.25
C GLU A 151 10.23 -14.15 9.60
N ASP A 152 10.96 -13.09 9.26
CA ASP A 152 10.68 -11.70 9.57
C ASP A 152 10.43 -10.82 8.32
N GLY A 153 10.11 -11.45 7.16
CA GLY A 153 9.90 -10.71 5.93
C GLY A 153 9.83 -11.59 4.69
N MET A 154 10.34 -11.09 3.56
CA MET A 154 10.33 -11.81 2.29
C MET A 154 11.40 -11.27 1.33
N VAL A 155 11.76 -12.08 0.35
CA VAL A 155 12.62 -11.69 -0.76
C VAL A 155 11.81 -11.81 -2.04
N ILE A 156 11.76 -10.75 -2.82
CA ILE A 156 10.94 -10.65 -4.03
C ILE A 156 11.87 -10.35 -5.20
N GLN A 157 11.85 -11.23 -6.21
CA GLN A 157 12.50 -10.96 -7.47
C GLN A 157 11.45 -10.36 -8.42
N GLY A 158 11.62 -9.10 -8.75
CA GLY A 158 10.73 -8.43 -9.69
C GLY A 158 10.90 -9.00 -11.10
N THR A 159 9.78 -9.23 -11.76
CA THR A 159 9.71 -9.80 -13.12
C THR A 159 9.06 -8.85 -14.12
N GLY A 160 8.50 -7.74 -13.64
CA GLY A 160 7.73 -6.80 -14.46
C GLY A 160 6.37 -7.33 -14.92
N MET A 161 5.99 -8.55 -14.53
CA MET A 161 4.77 -9.21 -15.02
C MET A 161 4.13 -10.09 -13.93
N LEU A 162 2.81 -10.02 -13.85
CA LEU A 162 1.98 -10.91 -13.04
C LEU A 162 0.89 -11.53 -13.92
N TYR A 163 0.31 -12.63 -13.45
CA TYR A 163 -0.74 -13.37 -14.16
C TYR A 163 -1.98 -13.49 -13.28
N GLY A 164 -3.14 -13.28 -13.86
CA GLY A 164 -4.42 -13.42 -13.16
C GLY A 164 -4.62 -14.82 -12.61
N SER A 165 -5.12 -14.91 -11.39
CA SER A 165 -5.41 -16.15 -10.69
C SER A 165 -6.44 -15.91 -9.59
N GLU A 166 -6.96 -16.98 -9.00
CA GLU A 166 -7.73 -16.90 -7.76
C GLU A 166 -6.76 -16.77 -6.56
N VAL A 167 -6.99 -15.75 -5.74
CA VAL A 167 -6.21 -15.44 -4.52
C VAL A 167 -7.15 -15.27 -3.34
N ASP A 168 -6.66 -15.57 -2.15
CA ASP A 168 -7.41 -15.46 -0.90
C ASP A 168 -7.02 -14.18 -0.16
N SER A 169 -7.99 -13.48 0.43
CA SER A 169 -7.74 -12.34 1.31
C SER A 169 -7.29 -12.76 2.72
N PHE A 170 -7.47 -14.03 3.09
CA PHE A 170 -7.26 -14.54 4.44
C PHE A 170 -8.03 -13.76 5.52
N GLY A 171 -9.20 -13.17 5.14
CA GLY A 171 -9.99 -12.31 6.02
C GLY A 171 -9.29 -10.99 6.38
N ASP A 172 -8.24 -10.61 5.67
CA ASP A 172 -7.46 -9.38 5.91
C ASP A 172 -7.71 -8.36 4.80
N HIS A 173 -8.25 -7.19 5.21
CA HIS A 173 -8.58 -6.11 4.29
C HIS A 173 -7.38 -5.59 3.51
N ARG A 174 -6.17 -5.60 4.11
CA ARG A 174 -4.95 -5.12 3.42
C ARG A 174 -4.47 -6.10 2.37
N ILE A 175 -4.62 -7.40 2.63
CA ILE A 175 -4.31 -8.43 1.63
C ILE A 175 -5.31 -8.34 0.47
N ALA A 176 -6.63 -8.24 0.76
CA ALA A 176 -7.64 -8.08 -0.28
C ALA A 176 -7.32 -6.90 -1.21
N MET A 177 -7.05 -5.72 -0.63
CA MET A 177 -6.74 -4.51 -1.39
C MET A 177 -5.40 -4.61 -2.12
N ALA A 178 -4.36 -5.20 -1.52
CA ALA A 178 -3.07 -5.37 -2.18
C ALA A 178 -3.17 -6.31 -3.39
N MET A 179 -3.91 -7.42 -3.27
CA MET A 179 -4.13 -8.33 -4.39
C MET A 179 -5.01 -7.71 -5.48
N ALA A 180 -5.93 -6.81 -5.14
CA ALA A 180 -6.68 -6.02 -6.12
C ALA A 180 -5.77 -5.11 -6.95
N ILE A 181 -4.82 -4.42 -6.29
CA ILE A 181 -3.83 -3.60 -6.98
C ILE A 181 -2.91 -4.45 -7.87
N ALA A 182 -2.51 -5.64 -7.42
CA ALA A 182 -1.77 -6.59 -8.25
C ALA A 182 -2.59 -7.02 -9.49
N GLY A 183 -3.90 -7.26 -9.31
CA GLY A 183 -4.82 -7.62 -10.38
C GLY A 183 -4.93 -6.58 -11.50
N LEU A 184 -4.77 -5.27 -11.18
CA LEU A 184 -4.81 -4.19 -12.18
C LEU A 184 -3.72 -4.31 -13.26
N VAL A 185 -2.61 -4.96 -12.95
CA VAL A 185 -1.46 -5.10 -13.85
C VAL A 185 -1.17 -6.56 -14.20
N SER A 186 -2.01 -7.49 -13.77
CA SER A 186 -1.89 -8.91 -14.09
C SER A 186 -2.47 -9.20 -15.47
N GLU A 187 -1.81 -10.05 -16.23
CA GLU A 187 -2.36 -10.57 -17.49
C GLU A 187 -3.45 -11.61 -17.20
N GLY A 188 -4.67 -11.40 -17.69
CA GLY A 188 -5.82 -12.26 -17.46
C GLY A 188 -6.72 -11.77 -16.31
N GLU A 189 -7.53 -12.67 -15.76
CA GLU A 189 -8.52 -12.36 -14.73
C GLU A 189 -7.99 -12.73 -13.33
N THR A 190 -8.14 -11.80 -12.38
CA THR A 190 -7.82 -12.03 -10.97
C THR A 190 -9.11 -12.06 -10.14
N THR A 191 -9.34 -13.16 -9.44
CA THR A 191 -10.47 -13.32 -8.51
C THR A 191 -9.95 -13.29 -7.08
N ILE A 192 -10.58 -12.49 -6.21
CA ILE A 192 -10.21 -12.38 -4.80
C ILE A 192 -11.33 -12.98 -3.95
N VAL A 193 -11.01 -14.04 -3.21
CA VAL A 193 -11.93 -14.66 -2.25
C VAL A 193 -12.07 -13.75 -1.04
N ASP A 194 -13.30 -13.63 -0.51
CA ASP A 194 -13.68 -12.76 0.62
C ASP A 194 -13.26 -11.28 0.40
N ALA A 195 -13.44 -10.78 -0.83
CA ALA A 195 -13.05 -9.44 -1.23
C ALA A 195 -13.74 -8.32 -0.43
N GLU A 196 -14.95 -8.59 0.10
CA GLU A 196 -15.74 -7.66 0.90
C GLU A 196 -15.05 -7.23 2.20
N VAL A 197 -14.05 -7.96 2.68
CA VAL A 197 -13.28 -7.60 3.88
C VAL A 197 -12.55 -6.25 3.71
N ALA A 198 -12.27 -5.81 2.50
CA ALA A 198 -11.73 -4.47 2.22
C ALA A 198 -12.59 -3.36 2.86
N GLY A 199 -13.91 -3.55 2.91
CA GLY A 199 -14.87 -2.62 3.50
C GLY A 199 -14.69 -2.36 5.00
N VAL A 200 -13.92 -3.17 5.72
CA VAL A 200 -13.63 -2.99 7.15
C VAL A 200 -12.86 -1.69 7.40
N SER A 201 -11.90 -1.36 6.53
CA SER A 201 -11.08 -0.15 6.67
C SER A 201 -11.29 0.87 5.54
N TYR A 202 -11.81 0.42 4.38
CA TYR A 202 -12.03 1.27 3.22
C TYR A 202 -13.35 0.89 2.53
N PRO A 203 -14.50 1.34 3.04
CA PRO A 203 -15.82 0.95 2.52
C PRO A 203 -16.05 1.26 1.03
N GLY A 204 -15.41 2.33 0.51
CA GLY A 204 -15.53 2.76 -0.89
C GLY A 204 -14.49 2.16 -1.83
N PHE A 205 -13.61 1.25 -1.38
CA PHE A 205 -12.45 0.80 -2.15
C PHE A 205 -12.82 0.23 -3.55
N TRP A 206 -13.83 -0.62 -3.62
CA TRP A 206 -14.25 -1.25 -4.88
C TRP A 206 -14.91 -0.26 -5.84
N ASP A 207 -15.68 0.70 -5.32
CA ASP A 207 -16.30 1.75 -6.13
C ASP A 207 -15.23 2.68 -6.71
N ASP A 208 -14.23 3.05 -5.91
CA ASP A 208 -13.10 3.87 -6.35
C ASP A 208 -12.27 3.12 -7.40
N LEU A 209 -11.98 1.82 -7.18
CA LEU A 209 -11.26 0.98 -8.14
C LEU A 209 -11.98 0.92 -9.49
N GLN A 210 -13.29 0.71 -9.46
CA GLN A 210 -14.11 0.68 -10.67
C GLN A 210 -14.12 2.04 -11.38
N SER A 211 -14.20 3.14 -10.64
CA SER A 211 -14.26 4.51 -11.19
C SER A 211 -13.00 4.88 -11.97
N ILE A 212 -11.82 4.52 -11.47
CA ILE A 212 -10.55 4.81 -12.15
C ILE A 212 -10.30 3.85 -13.33
N SER A 213 -10.82 2.63 -13.28
CA SER A 213 -10.69 1.64 -14.37
C SER A 213 -11.57 1.96 -15.56
N LEU A 214 -12.71 2.63 -15.37
CA LEU A 214 -13.65 3.02 -16.42
C LEU A 214 -13.35 4.41 -17.02
N GLY A 215 -12.43 5.15 -16.44
CA GLY A 215 -12.07 6.51 -16.88
C GLY A 215 -11.21 6.58 -18.15
N VAL A 216 -11.03 5.48 -18.87
CA VAL A 216 -10.34 5.41 -20.15
C VAL A 216 -11.39 5.39 -21.27
N GLY A 217 -11.95 6.55 -21.57
CA GLY A 217 -12.87 6.80 -22.66
C GLY A 217 -12.49 8.05 -23.43
#